data_99d61b5d5dfa9597e5e73ca471b47297
#
_entry.id   99d61b5d5dfa9597e5e73ca471b47297
#
_cell.length_a   1.000
_cell.length_b   1.000
_cell.length_c   1.000
_cell.angle_alpha   90.00
_cell.angle_beta   90.00
_cell.angle_gamma   90.00
#
_symmetry.space_group_name_H-M   'P 1'
#
loop_
_entity.id
_entity.type
_entity.pdbx_description
1 polymer ?
#
loop_
_entity_poly.entity_id
_entity_poly.type
_entity_poly.pdbx_seq_one_letter_code
_entity_poly.pdbx_strand_id
1 'polypeptide(L)'
;LIAEITYQNGKKNISILGLSAGYHDASASVVNKDGEIVFAGHAERYSRKKNDPDLNMELLAEACSYTDEPITEIAWYEKPLLKHTRQIYSGEKSLFSMPFSPRKYLRDYVGNDFDKIPIKTYSHHKSHAAAGFQTSGFDRAICVVIDAIGEWDCFSFWLAECDRFHMGRQEIKYTKLDSVKYPHSLGLYYSAITKACGLKPNEEEYITMGMAAYGNPSNWNKTFSDELVDISIHGHDFHFKSEHNFHIGMPDGIVKNAMASEDIAAAGQYVVERVIRRVFDYAVVLATKYKTANFVYMGGVALNCVANNRIYPSILDIELRSFYNGEKRECDYLWIMPNPGDAGSSLGAAALSLGKKLKWESPFLGTDIPGEYPVANLIKELMSTKIVGIANGRAEFGPRALGNRSLLADPRGIDIKDKVNEIKRRQKFRPFAPVILEEYAEEYFEMAYGSSEYMQYVSKLKPKYYADYPAIQHVDNTARVQTVPKDCKSGIRQLLEQWYFYSGGCPMLLNTSLNIRGEPMVNDRNDADRFEKEYGVRVL
;
A
#
# COMPACT_ATOMS: atom_id res chain seq x y z
N LEU A 1 15.65 27.27 11.23
CA LEU A 1 15.37 27.40 9.79
C LEU A 1 13.87 27.44 9.45
N ILE A 2 12.96 27.03 10.38
CA ILE A 2 11.51 27.01 10.13
C ILE A 2 10.81 28.31 10.60
N ALA A 3 11.50 29.22 11.29
CA ALA A 3 10.88 30.33 12.04
C ALA A 3 10.85 31.70 11.34
N GLU A 4 11.35 31.87 10.14
CA GLU A 4 11.43 33.17 9.45
C GLU A 4 10.84 33.19 8.03
N ILE A 5 9.60 32.74 7.87
CA ILE A 5 8.87 32.98 6.62
C ILE A 5 7.80 34.03 6.90
N THR A 6 8.16 35.28 6.58
CA THR A 6 7.39 36.50 6.75
C THR A 6 6.14 36.56 5.88
N TYR A 7 5.09 37.08 6.48
CA TYR A 7 3.84 37.51 5.84
C TYR A 7 4.09 38.52 4.72
N GLN A 8 3.99 38.11 3.48
CA GLN A 8 3.83 39.04 2.36
C GLN A 8 2.58 38.69 1.52
N ASN A 9 1.74 39.70 1.41
CA ASN A 9 0.60 39.81 0.49
C ASN A 9 -0.61 38.86 0.66
N GLY A 10 -1.59 39.26 1.47
CA GLY A 10 -3.05 39.18 1.25
C GLY A 10 -3.74 37.82 0.97
N LYS A 11 -3.07 36.83 0.44
CA LYS A 11 -3.51 35.44 0.32
C LYS A 11 -2.60 34.58 1.20
N LYS A 12 -3.11 34.10 2.34
CA LYS A 12 -2.38 33.16 3.19
C LYS A 12 -2.11 31.88 2.39
N ASN A 13 -0.89 31.76 1.85
CA ASN A 13 -0.39 30.48 1.40
C ASN A 13 -0.16 29.63 2.63
N ILE A 14 -0.70 28.43 2.66
CA ILE A 14 -0.63 27.51 3.81
C ILE A 14 -0.33 26.12 3.33
N SER A 15 0.52 25.41 4.05
CA SER A 15 0.73 23.97 3.90
C SER A 15 0.39 23.23 5.19
N ILE A 16 -0.10 22.01 5.07
CA ILE A 16 -0.49 21.11 6.15
C ILE A 16 0.49 19.94 6.18
N LEU A 17 1.07 19.67 7.35
CA LEU A 17 1.92 18.51 7.58
C LEU A 17 1.11 17.39 8.19
N GLY A 18 0.87 16.32 7.44
CA GLY A 18 0.24 15.09 7.92
C GLY A 18 1.27 14.11 8.45
N LEU A 19 1.00 13.50 9.60
CA LEU A 19 1.91 12.58 10.28
C LEU A 19 1.21 11.30 10.69
N SER A 20 1.89 10.16 10.47
CA SER A 20 1.55 8.83 10.98
C SER A 20 2.76 8.24 11.69
N ALA A 21 2.60 7.76 12.92
CA ALA A 21 3.70 7.17 13.70
C ALA A 21 3.24 6.38 14.91
N GLY A 22 4.16 5.60 15.48
CA GLY A 22 3.99 4.99 16.79
C GLY A 22 3.36 3.60 16.80
N TYR A 23 3.36 2.92 15.65
CA TYR A 23 3.02 1.51 15.56
C TYR A 23 3.97 0.79 14.59
N HIS A 24 3.87 1.06 13.28
CA HIS A 24 4.80 0.67 12.23
C HIS A 24 4.70 1.69 11.08
N ASP A 25 5.68 1.70 10.19
CA ASP A 25 5.68 2.48 8.95
C ASP A 25 5.41 3.99 9.14
N ALA A 26 6.14 4.63 10.05
CA ALA A 26 6.02 6.07 10.25
C ALA A 26 6.24 6.84 8.95
N SER A 27 5.46 7.91 8.75
CA SER A 27 5.47 8.69 7.51
C SER A 27 5.08 10.14 7.71
N ALA A 28 5.48 10.98 6.77
CA ALA A 28 5.10 12.39 6.70
C ALA A 28 4.61 12.73 5.29
N SER A 29 3.60 13.60 5.20
CA SER A 29 3.09 14.12 3.94
C SER A 29 2.81 15.61 4.06
N VAL A 30 3.12 16.38 3.02
CA VAL A 30 2.84 17.82 2.95
C VAL A 30 1.85 18.07 1.81
N VAL A 31 0.75 18.76 2.12
CA VAL A 31 -0.24 19.20 1.14
C VAL A 31 -0.41 20.71 1.22
N ASN A 32 -0.49 21.39 0.08
CA ASN A 32 -0.74 22.82 0.04
C ASN A 32 -2.25 23.15 -0.01
N LYS A 33 -2.58 24.43 0.10
CA LYS A 33 -3.98 24.92 0.06
C LYS A 33 -4.76 24.55 -1.20
N ASP A 34 -4.07 24.30 -2.31
CA ASP A 34 -4.67 24.01 -3.61
C ASP A 34 -4.89 22.50 -3.84
N GLY A 35 -4.56 21.69 -2.81
CA GLY A 35 -4.73 20.24 -2.82
C GLY A 35 -3.58 19.49 -3.52
N GLU A 36 -2.46 20.14 -3.78
CA GLU A 36 -1.28 19.49 -4.34
C GLU A 36 -0.56 18.73 -3.24
N ILE A 37 -0.17 17.49 -3.54
CA ILE A 37 0.65 16.67 -2.66
C ILE A 37 2.10 17.04 -2.94
N VAL A 38 2.64 17.92 -2.10
CA VAL A 38 3.97 18.49 -2.30
C VAL A 38 5.06 17.46 -1.99
N PHE A 39 4.84 16.67 -0.93
CA PHE A 39 5.75 15.60 -0.50
C PHE A 39 4.98 14.50 0.22
N ALA A 40 5.44 13.25 0.08
CA ALA A 40 5.05 12.14 0.94
C ALA A 40 6.17 11.10 1.01
N GLY A 41 6.61 10.74 2.23
CA GLY A 41 7.73 9.85 2.45
C GLY A 41 7.61 9.01 3.73
N HIS A 42 8.40 7.93 3.77
CA HIS A 42 8.47 6.98 4.88
C HIS A 42 9.71 7.22 5.73
N ALA A 43 9.58 7.14 7.06
CA ALA A 43 10.68 7.30 8.00
C ALA A 43 11.78 6.23 7.80
N GLU A 44 11.40 5.00 7.46
CA GLU A 44 12.32 3.88 7.19
C GLU A 44 13.39 4.21 6.13
N ARG A 45 13.04 5.09 5.15
CA ARG A 45 13.96 5.46 4.07
C ARG A 45 15.14 6.29 4.57
N TYR A 46 14.97 7.02 5.65
CA TYR A 46 15.99 7.87 6.28
C TYR A 46 16.72 7.15 7.40
N SER A 47 16.00 6.51 8.33
CA SER A 47 16.59 5.76 9.44
C SER A 47 17.29 4.48 9.02
N ARG A 48 17.04 3.99 7.80
CA ARG A 48 17.47 2.68 7.27
C ARG A 48 17.00 1.48 8.11
N LYS A 49 15.97 1.68 8.93
CA LYS A 49 15.35 0.65 9.74
C LYS A 49 14.00 0.28 9.14
N LYS A 50 13.87 -0.98 8.71
CA LYS A 50 12.66 -1.48 8.03
C LYS A 50 11.43 -1.37 8.95
N ASN A 51 10.31 -0.89 8.39
CA ASN A 51 9.05 -0.65 9.08
C ASN A 51 9.20 0.24 10.34
N ASP A 52 10.10 1.24 10.28
CA ASP A 52 10.37 2.12 11.43
C ASP A 52 9.09 2.76 11.96
N PRO A 53 8.73 2.51 13.25
CA PRO A 53 7.55 3.11 13.86
C PRO A 53 7.71 4.59 14.19
N ASP A 54 8.96 5.09 14.17
CA ASP A 54 9.28 6.41 14.69
C ASP A 54 9.60 7.41 13.57
N LEU A 55 9.09 8.63 13.74
CA LEU A 55 9.49 9.76 12.90
C LEU A 55 10.93 10.15 13.23
N ASN A 56 11.62 10.68 12.23
CA ASN A 56 12.96 11.25 12.37
C ASN A 56 13.01 12.68 11.80
N MET A 57 14.00 13.45 12.26
CA MET A 57 14.12 14.85 11.88
C MET A 57 14.46 15.00 10.38
N GLU A 58 15.23 14.07 9.82
CA GLU A 58 15.63 14.08 8.42
C GLU A 58 14.42 14.02 7.48
N LEU A 59 13.46 13.12 7.74
CA LEU A 59 12.21 13.04 7.00
C LEU A 59 11.42 14.35 7.09
N LEU A 60 11.28 14.92 8.31
CA LEU A 60 10.47 16.12 8.49
C LEU A 60 11.14 17.36 7.89
N ALA A 61 12.45 17.47 8.01
CA ALA A 61 13.22 18.54 7.39
C ALA A 61 13.10 18.51 5.87
N GLU A 62 13.23 17.32 5.27
CA GLU A 62 13.07 17.16 3.83
C GLU A 62 11.62 17.44 3.41
N ALA A 63 10.62 16.89 4.09
CA ALA A 63 9.21 17.16 3.79
C ALA A 63 8.89 18.67 3.78
N CYS A 64 9.43 19.43 4.74
CA CYS A 64 9.25 20.87 4.81
C CYS A 64 10.04 21.62 3.73
N SER A 65 11.14 21.07 3.21
CA SER A 65 11.96 21.73 2.18
C SER A 65 11.32 21.74 0.79
N TYR A 66 10.30 20.89 0.56
CA TYR A 66 9.58 20.85 -0.71
C TYR A 66 8.52 21.95 -0.86
N THR A 67 8.32 22.79 0.13
CA THR A 67 7.36 23.89 0.08
C THR A 67 7.96 25.20 0.60
N ASP A 68 7.75 26.28 -0.14
CA ASP A 68 8.05 27.65 0.33
C ASP A 68 6.93 28.21 1.23
N GLU A 69 5.81 27.49 1.34
CA GLU A 69 4.66 27.88 2.15
C GLU A 69 4.85 27.45 3.62
N PRO A 70 4.50 28.29 4.61
CA PRO A 70 4.64 27.92 6.01
C PRO A 70 3.72 26.74 6.36
N ILE A 71 4.22 25.80 7.15
CA ILE A 71 3.41 24.77 7.77
C ILE A 71 2.56 25.43 8.87
N THR A 72 1.26 25.48 8.66
CA THR A 72 0.32 26.17 9.58
C THR A 72 -0.44 25.23 10.50
N GLU A 73 -0.45 23.93 10.20
CA GLU A 73 -1.12 22.91 10.98
C GLU A 73 -0.44 21.56 10.81
N ILE A 74 -0.39 20.80 11.89
CA ILE A 74 -0.01 19.38 11.89
C ILE A 74 -1.29 18.56 12.03
N ALA A 75 -1.47 17.61 11.11
CA ALA A 75 -2.58 16.66 11.11
C ALA A 75 -2.07 15.28 11.53
N TRP A 76 -2.52 14.78 12.68
CA TRP A 76 -2.15 13.49 13.24
C TRP A 76 -3.19 12.42 12.90
N TYR A 77 -2.76 11.27 12.43
CA TYR A 77 -3.59 10.25 11.78
C TYR A 77 -4.52 9.46 12.70
N GLU A 78 -4.31 9.48 14.03
CA GLU A 78 -5.11 8.69 14.99
C GLU A 78 -5.54 9.53 16.20
N LYS A 79 -6.45 8.99 17.03
CA LYS A 79 -6.88 9.55 18.32
C LYS A 79 -6.10 8.88 19.46
N PRO A 80 -5.02 9.49 20.00
CA PRO A 80 -4.14 8.83 20.96
C PRO A 80 -4.86 8.33 22.21
N LEU A 81 -5.81 9.12 22.73
CA LEU A 81 -6.57 8.73 23.93
C LEU A 81 -7.39 7.45 23.70
N LEU A 82 -8.06 7.33 22.56
CA LEU A 82 -8.84 6.12 22.23
C LEU A 82 -7.94 4.91 22.02
N LYS A 83 -6.78 5.09 21.39
CA LYS A 83 -5.75 4.03 21.25
C LYS A 83 -5.31 3.54 22.61
N HIS A 84 -4.97 4.43 23.55
CA HIS A 84 -4.54 4.04 24.88
C HIS A 84 -5.63 3.31 25.66
N THR A 85 -6.90 3.71 25.56
CA THR A 85 -8.00 2.97 26.21
C THR A 85 -8.10 1.53 25.70
N ARG A 86 -7.91 1.32 24.41
CA ARG A 86 -7.88 -0.04 23.81
C ARG A 86 -6.66 -0.82 24.29
N GLN A 87 -5.47 -0.20 24.33
CA GLN A 87 -4.24 -0.84 24.82
C GLN A 87 -4.35 -1.29 26.28
N ILE A 88 -4.97 -0.48 27.13
CA ILE A 88 -5.30 -0.86 28.52
C ILE A 88 -6.22 -2.08 28.54
N TYR A 89 -7.28 -2.07 27.72
CA TYR A 89 -8.23 -3.17 27.62
C TYR A 89 -7.59 -4.47 27.14
N SER A 90 -6.70 -4.39 26.14
CA SER A 90 -6.00 -5.56 25.60
C SER A 90 -4.82 -6.04 26.45
N GLY A 91 -4.45 -5.32 27.52
CA GLY A 91 -3.30 -5.65 28.37
C GLY A 91 -1.94 -5.49 27.68
N GLU A 92 -1.85 -4.63 26.68
CA GLU A 92 -0.60 -4.38 25.94
C GLU A 92 0.45 -3.71 26.83
N LYS A 93 1.64 -4.32 26.91
CA LYS A 93 2.76 -3.80 27.72
C LYS A 93 3.40 -2.54 27.14
N SER A 94 3.19 -2.26 25.84
CA SER A 94 3.70 -1.07 25.13
C SER A 94 3.03 0.23 25.56
N LEU A 95 2.00 0.16 26.40
CA LEU A 95 1.25 1.32 26.91
C LEU A 95 2.14 2.41 27.49
N PHE A 96 3.23 2.02 28.15
CA PHE A 96 4.12 2.94 28.86
C PHE A 96 5.25 3.49 27.97
N SER A 97 5.42 3.01 26.76
CA SER A 97 6.50 3.42 25.85
C SER A 97 6.14 4.59 24.94
N MET A 98 4.84 4.86 24.73
CA MET A 98 4.38 5.90 23.80
C MET A 98 3.75 7.09 24.54
N PRO A 99 4.10 8.34 24.16
CA PRO A 99 3.48 9.53 24.72
C PRO A 99 1.99 9.61 24.43
N PHE A 100 1.19 10.03 25.41
CA PHE A 100 -0.27 10.26 25.28
C PHE A 100 -0.64 11.45 24.38
N SER A 101 0.34 12.23 23.97
CA SER A 101 0.13 13.46 23.20
C SER A 101 1.06 13.48 21.99
N PRO A 102 0.54 13.75 20.77
CA PRO A 102 1.37 13.94 19.59
C PRO A 102 2.42 15.04 19.76
N ARG A 103 2.11 16.09 20.53
CA ARG A 103 3.08 17.15 20.83
C ARG A 103 4.26 16.64 21.66
N LYS A 104 3.99 15.83 22.68
CA LYS A 104 5.06 15.22 23.48
C LYS A 104 5.87 14.25 22.62
N TYR A 105 5.21 13.44 21.78
CA TYR A 105 5.86 12.54 20.85
C TYR A 105 6.84 13.31 19.93
N LEU A 106 6.39 14.40 19.32
CA LEU A 106 7.25 15.21 18.44
C LEU A 106 8.46 15.77 19.20
N ARG A 107 8.28 16.27 20.42
CA ARG A 107 9.41 16.74 21.23
C ARG A 107 10.43 15.66 21.54
N ASP A 108 9.93 14.47 21.88
CA ASP A 108 10.78 13.34 22.29
C ASP A 108 11.57 12.74 21.10
N TYR A 109 11.00 12.74 19.88
CA TYR A 109 11.59 12.09 18.70
C TYR A 109 12.22 13.04 17.68
N VAL A 110 11.67 14.26 17.54
CA VAL A 110 12.11 15.19 16.48
C VAL A 110 12.45 16.60 17.01
N GLY A 111 12.31 16.85 18.32
CA GLY A 111 12.67 18.12 18.96
C GLY A 111 11.55 19.15 19.00
N ASN A 112 11.93 20.41 19.30
CA ASN A 112 10.98 21.48 19.66
C ASN A 112 10.56 22.37 18.48
N ASP A 113 11.05 22.13 17.28
CA ASP A 113 10.83 23.01 16.10
C ASP A 113 9.34 23.13 15.73
N PHE A 114 8.54 22.09 16.05
CA PHE A 114 7.11 22.03 15.75
C PHE A 114 6.21 22.50 16.90
N ASP A 115 6.75 22.97 18.00
CA ASP A 115 6.00 23.27 19.24
C ASP A 115 4.91 24.31 19.08
N LYS A 116 5.13 25.32 18.25
CA LYS A 116 4.19 26.42 18.03
C LYS A 116 3.10 26.11 17.00
N ILE A 117 3.22 25.01 16.25
CA ILE A 117 2.28 24.66 15.19
C ILE A 117 1.07 23.94 15.82
N PRO A 118 -0.17 24.37 15.55
CA PRO A 118 -1.36 23.67 16.02
C PRO A 118 -1.40 22.21 15.54
N ILE A 119 -1.82 21.29 16.41
CA ILE A 119 -1.99 19.88 16.07
C ILE A 119 -3.46 19.50 16.14
N LYS A 120 -3.99 18.93 15.04
CA LYS A 120 -5.31 18.28 15.02
C LYS A 120 -5.15 16.77 14.90
N THR A 121 -5.98 16.02 15.61
CA THR A 121 -5.98 14.57 15.57
C THR A 121 -7.24 14.05 14.88
N TYR A 122 -7.10 13.08 14.00
CA TYR A 122 -8.22 12.45 13.29
C TYR A 122 -8.37 10.99 13.73
N SER A 123 -9.48 10.33 13.46
CA SER A 123 -9.57 8.91 13.75
C SER A 123 -8.85 8.09 12.68
N HIS A 124 -8.20 7.02 13.09
CA HIS A 124 -7.33 6.16 12.28
C HIS A 124 -8.02 5.70 10.97
N HIS A 125 -9.14 4.99 11.07
CA HIS A 125 -9.87 4.52 9.89
C HIS A 125 -10.44 5.65 9.02
N LYS A 126 -10.76 6.81 9.61
CA LYS A 126 -11.16 7.98 8.82
C LYS A 126 -9.98 8.55 8.04
N SER A 127 -8.76 8.51 8.60
CA SER A 127 -7.54 8.92 7.89
C SER A 127 -7.25 8.00 6.70
N HIS A 128 -7.40 6.68 6.86
CA HIS A 128 -7.34 5.75 5.73
C HIS A 128 -8.40 6.06 4.66
N ALA A 129 -9.66 6.18 5.06
CA ALA A 129 -10.75 6.48 4.12
C ALA A 129 -10.51 7.78 3.36
N ALA A 130 -9.95 8.81 4.04
CA ALA A 130 -9.65 10.09 3.42
C ALA A 130 -8.46 10.01 2.47
N ALA A 131 -7.39 9.29 2.82
CA ALA A 131 -6.26 9.06 1.92
C ALA A 131 -6.73 8.46 0.59
N GLY A 132 -7.57 7.44 0.64
CA GLY A 132 -8.13 6.83 -0.55
C GLY A 132 -9.14 7.73 -1.28
N PHE A 133 -10.15 8.25 -0.58
CA PHE A 133 -11.21 9.01 -1.25
C PHE A 133 -10.74 10.36 -1.80
N GLN A 134 -9.89 11.09 -1.08
CA GLN A 134 -9.48 12.42 -1.54
C GLN A 134 -8.43 12.36 -2.65
N THR A 135 -7.75 11.21 -2.84
CA THR A 135 -6.87 10.94 -4.00
C THR A 135 -7.59 10.27 -5.16
N SER A 136 -8.77 9.66 -4.94
CA SER A 136 -9.58 9.10 -6.03
C SER A 136 -10.24 10.21 -6.86
N GLY A 137 -10.59 9.93 -8.09
CA GLY A 137 -11.39 10.82 -8.92
C GLY A 137 -12.89 10.87 -8.57
N PHE A 138 -13.34 10.18 -7.50
CA PHE A 138 -14.77 9.98 -7.19
C PHE A 138 -15.37 11.15 -6.42
N ASP A 139 -16.57 11.58 -6.79
CA ASP A 139 -17.34 12.55 -6.02
C ASP A 139 -18.17 11.88 -4.90
N ARG A 140 -18.48 10.58 -5.06
CA ARG A 140 -19.16 9.75 -4.06
C ARG A 140 -18.62 8.32 -4.14
N ALA A 141 -18.35 7.71 -2.99
CA ALA A 141 -17.87 6.33 -2.92
C ALA A 141 -18.23 5.66 -1.59
N ILE A 142 -18.32 4.33 -1.60
CA ILE A 142 -18.21 3.52 -0.39
C ILE A 142 -16.73 3.26 -0.11
N CYS A 143 -16.23 3.75 1.02
CA CYS A 143 -14.88 3.45 1.46
C CYS A 143 -14.92 2.27 2.42
N VAL A 144 -14.18 1.23 2.10
CA VAL A 144 -13.94 0.05 2.92
C VAL A 144 -12.53 0.15 3.50
N VAL A 145 -12.40 0.11 4.81
CA VAL A 145 -11.10 0.11 5.50
C VAL A 145 -10.97 -1.19 6.28
N ILE A 146 -9.93 -1.97 5.99
CA ILE A 146 -9.62 -3.22 6.70
C ILE A 146 -8.16 -3.17 7.13
N ASP A 147 -7.97 -3.15 8.45
CA ASP A 147 -6.64 -3.02 9.02
C ASP A 147 -6.42 -4.03 10.17
N ALA A 148 -5.21 -3.99 10.77
CA ALA A 148 -4.94 -4.75 11.96
C ALA A 148 -5.80 -4.23 13.12
N ILE A 149 -5.59 -2.99 13.52
CA ILE A 149 -6.44 -2.29 14.49
C ILE A 149 -6.23 -0.79 14.33
N GLY A 150 -7.31 -0.02 14.09
CA GLY A 150 -7.34 1.41 14.38
C GLY A 150 -7.44 1.64 15.90
N GLU A 151 -8.11 2.67 16.37
CA GLU A 151 -8.31 2.81 17.82
C GLU A 151 -9.04 1.58 18.40
N TRP A 152 -10.22 1.26 17.84
CA TRP A 152 -11.05 0.09 18.17
C TRP A 152 -11.55 -0.66 16.95
N ASP A 153 -11.58 0.02 15.79
CA ASP A 153 -12.12 -0.55 14.56
C ASP A 153 -11.05 -1.43 13.88
N CYS A 154 -11.47 -2.61 13.41
CA CYS A 154 -10.67 -3.50 12.56
C CYS A 154 -11.18 -3.46 11.12
N PHE A 155 -12.49 -3.28 10.94
CA PHE A 155 -13.15 -2.98 9.67
C PHE A 155 -14.01 -1.73 9.85
N SER A 156 -14.15 -0.94 8.80
CA SER A 156 -15.14 0.14 8.78
C SER A 156 -15.59 0.45 7.36
N PHE A 157 -16.87 0.85 7.28
CA PHE A 157 -17.53 1.24 6.03
C PHE A 157 -17.95 2.70 6.15
N TRP A 158 -17.62 3.48 5.13
CA TRP A 158 -17.90 4.91 5.12
C TRP A 158 -18.57 5.29 3.80
N LEU A 159 -19.58 6.14 3.88
CA LEU A 159 -20.00 6.94 2.73
C LEU A 159 -19.14 8.20 2.71
N ALA A 160 -18.38 8.38 1.65
CA ALA A 160 -17.63 9.59 1.39
C ALA A 160 -18.27 10.36 0.23
N GLU A 161 -18.51 11.65 0.43
CA GLU A 161 -19.20 12.53 -0.51
C GLU A 161 -18.43 13.85 -0.65
N CYS A 162 -18.30 14.33 -1.87
CA CYS A 162 -17.71 15.61 -2.21
C CYS A 162 -18.76 16.49 -2.90
N ASP A 163 -19.33 17.41 -2.16
CA ASP A 163 -20.25 18.40 -2.71
C ASP A 163 -19.45 19.55 -3.33
N ARG A 164 -19.73 19.83 -4.61
CA ARG A 164 -19.14 20.95 -5.34
C ARG A 164 -20.14 22.11 -5.38
N PHE A 165 -19.92 23.10 -4.53
CA PHE A 165 -20.74 24.31 -4.51
C PHE A 165 -20.35 25.28 -5.62
N HIS A 166 -21.26 26.22 -5.95
CA HIS A 166 -20.94 27.36 -6.81
C HIS A 166 -19.73 28.15 -6.25
N MET A 167 -18.83 28.60 -7.11
CA MET A 167 -17.55 29.27 -6.81
C MET A 167 -16.39 28.36 -6.40
N GLY A 168 -16.40 27.05 -6.75
CA GLY A 168 -15.24 26.17 -6.56
C GLY A 168 -14.98 25.75 -5.09
N ARG A 169 -15.91 26.03 -4.16
CA ARG A 169 -15.85 25.46 -2.82
C ARG A 169 -16.23 23.99 -2.86
N GLN A 170 -15.41 23.17 -2.22
CA GLN A 170 -15.68 21.76 -1.99
C GLN A 170 -15.97 21.55 -0.51
N GLU A 171 -16.93 20.69 -0.20
CA GLU A 171 -17.14 20.17 1.14
C GLU A 171 -17.11 18.64 1.06
N ILE A 172 -16.24 18.04 1.86
CA ILE A 172 -16.10 16.59 1.91
C ILE A 172 -16.68 16.07 3.22
N LYS A 173 -17.67 15.20 3.08
CA LYS A 173 -18.36 14.56 4.21
C LYS A 173 -18.02 13.08 4.26
N TYR A 174 -17.75 12.60 5.48
CA TYR A 174 -17.59 11.18 5.77
C TYR A 174 -18.65 10.75 6.77
N THR A 175 -19.50 9.81 6.38
CA THR A 175 -20.51 9.20 7.26
C THR A 175 -20.10 7.76 7.50
N LYS A 176 -19.77 7.41 8.75
CA LYS A 176 -19.51 6.01 9.12
C LYS A 176 -20.81 5.24 9.08
N LEU A 177 -20.85 4.19 8.25
CA LEU A 177 -22.04 3.39 8.04
C LEU A 177 -22.07 2.18 8.96
N ASP A 178 -20.90 1.54 9.14
CA ASP A 178 -20.77 0.32 9.94
C ASP A 178 -19.32 0.08 10.34
N SER A 179 -19.09 -0.82 11.31
CA SER A 179 -17.75 -1.26 11.70
C SER A 179 -17.73 -2.56 12.49
N VAL A 180 -16.66 -3.33 12.32
CA VAL A 180 -16.29 -4.47 13.17
C VAL A 180 -15.15 -4.04 14.07
N LYS A 181 -15.27 -4.35 15.35
CA LYS A 181 -14.32 -3.91 16.38
C LYS A 181 -13.40 -5.03 16.85
N TYR A 182 -12.30 -4.64 17.46
CA TYR A 182 -11.43 -5.53 18.21
C TYR A 182 -12.26 -6.37 19.22
N PRO A 183 -12.00 -7.71 19.36
CA PRO A 183 -10.84 -8.43 18.87
C PRO A 183 -10.96 -9.04 17.45
N HIS A 184 -12.05 -8.82 16.74
CA HIS A 184 -12.34 -9.46 15.45
C HIS A 184 -11.58 -8.78 14.30
N SER A 185 -10.26 -9.03 14.23
CA SER A 185 -9.36 -8.40 13.25
C SER A 185 -8.81 -9.40 12.23
N LEU A 186 -9.09 -9.15 10.94
CA LEU A 186 -8.51 -9.93 9.85
C LEU A 186 -7.00 -9.68 9.70
N GLY A 187 -6.54 -8.44 9.93
CA GLY A 187 -5.11 -8.12 9.88
C GLY A 187 -4.33 -8.88 10.96
N LEU A 188 -4.80 -8.86 12.22
CA LEU A 188 -4.17 -9.61 13.30
C LEU A 188 -4.23 -11.13 13.09
N TYR A 189 -5.36 -11.63 12.54
CA TYR A 189 -5.46 -13.04 12.15
C TYR A 189 -4.35 -13.40 11.14
N TYR A 190 -4.14 -12.55 10.11
CA TYR A 190 -3.12 -12.83 9.10
C TYR A 190 -1.69 -12.72 9.66
N SER A 191 -1.46 -11.79 10.59
CA SER A 191 -0.18 -11.71 11.32
C SER A 191 0.04 -12.96 12.23
N ALA A 192 -1.02 -13.50 12.83
CA ALA A 192 -0.94 -14.75 13.59
C ALA A 192 -0.61 -15.96 12.69
N ILE A 193 -1.19 -16.03 11.49
CA ILE A 193 -0.83 -17.01 10.45
C ILE A 193 0.64 -16.85 10.05
N THR A 194 1.09 -15.62 9.83
CA THR A 194 2.49 -15.31 9.49
C THR A 194 3.45 -15.82 10.57
N LYS A 195 3.11 -15.59 11.85
CA LYS A 195 3.87 -16.12 12.99
C LYS A 195 3.86 -17.65 13.02
N ALA A 196 2.72 -18.29 12.75
CA ALA A 196 2.59 -19.75 12.69
C ALA A 196 3.43 -20.39 11.57
N CYS A 197 3.67 -19.67 10.48
CA CYS A 197 4.59 -20.05 9.40
C CYS A 197 6.08 -19.84 9.76
N GLY A 198 6.41 -19.40 10.99
CA GLY A 198 7.79 -19.13 11.41
C GLY A 198 8.36 -17.81 10.90
N LEU A 199 7.48 -16.88 10.45
CA LEU A 199 7.84 -15.57 9.93
C LEU A 199 7.54 -14.48 10.97
N LYS A 200 8.03 -13.25 10.73
CA LYS A 200 7.79 -12.11 11.62
C LYS A 200 6.42 -11.48 11.37
N PRO A 201 5.51 -11.48 12.37
CA PRO A 201 4.23 -10.81 12.26
C PRO A 201 4.42 -9.29 12.15
N ASN A 202 3.53 -8.62 11.43
CA ASN A 202 3.54 -7.18 11.09
C ASN A 202 4.71 -6.73 10.19
N GLU A 203 5.50 -7.68 9.66
CA GLU A 203 6.63 -7.39 8.78
C GLU A 203 6.70 -8.29 7.54
N GLU A 204 6.37 -9.58 7.67
CA GLU A 204 6.63 -10.60 6.64
C GLU A 204 5.33 -11.24 6.08
N GLU A 205 4.16 -10.61 6.25
CA GLU A 205 2.87 -11.07 5.71
C GLU A 205 2.91 -11.28 4.19
N TYR A 206 3.69 -10.47 3.48
CA TYR A 206 3.89 -10.62 2.04
C TYR A 206 4.66 -11.89 1.65
N ILE A 207 5.45 -12.48 2.57
CA ILE A 207 6.09 -13.79 2.37
C ILE A 207 5.04 -14.88 2.55
N THR A 208 4.21 -14.81 3.60
CA THR A 208 3.08 -15.70 3.84
C THR A 208 2.15 -15.75 2.63
N MET A 209 1.80 -14.59 2.06
CA MET A 209 0.99 -14.50 0.84
C MET A 209 1.62 -15.25 -0.35
N GLY A 210 2.93 -15.08 -0.56
CA GLY A 210 3.64 -15.81 -1.62
C GLY A 210 3.78 -17.31 -1.33
N MET A 211 3.95 -17.70 -0.07
CA MET A 211 4.07 -19.10 0.37
C MET A 211 2.74 -19.87 0.18
N ALA A 212 1.62 -19.19 0.32
CA ALA A 212 0.28 -19.80 0.23
C ALA A 212 0.02 -20.55 -1.08
N ALA A 213 0.64 -20.16 -2.19
CA ALA A 213 0.48 -20.84 -3.47
C ALA A 213 1.18 -22.22 -3.55
N TYR A 214 2.07 -22.53 -2.63
CA TYR A 214 2.75 -23.83 -2.53
C TYR A 214 1.98 -24.83 -1.67
N GLY A 215 1.06 -24.37 -0.84
CA GLY A 215 0.30 -25.22 0.08
C GLY A 215 -1.03 -25.71 -0.51
N ASN A 216 -1.60 -26.71 0.15
CA ASN A 216 -2.94 -27.22 -0.15
C ASN A 216 -3.96 -26.72 0.90
N PRO A 217 -4.82 -25.74 0.58
CA PRO A 217 -5.80 -25.23 1.51
C PRO A 217 -6.82 -26.28 1.96
N SER A 218 -7.05 -27.35 1.17
CA SER A 218 -8.02 -28.41 1.50
C SER A 218 -7.66 -29.20 2.73
N ASN A 219 -6.38 -29.26 3.09
CA ASN A 219 -5.95 -29.97 4.29
C ASN A 219 -6.48 -29.33 5.58
N TRP A 220 -6.92 -28.06 5.54
CA TRP A 220 -7.22 -27.25 6.74
C TRP A 220 -8.46 -26.38 6.64
N ASN A 221 -9.14 -26.31 5.48
CA ASN A 221 -10.30 -25.44 5.24
C ASN A 221 -11.38 -25.60 6.32
N LYS A 222 -11.61 -26.83 6.78
CA LYS A 222 -12.67 -27.10 7.76
C LYS A 222 -12.30 -26.54 9.14
N THR A 223 -11.07 -26.75 9.60
CA THR A 223 -10.61 -26.29 10.92
C THR A 223 -10.50 -24.76 10.97
N PHE A 224 -9.91 -24.14 9.92
CA PHE A 224 -9.71 -22.69 9.90
C PHE A 224 -10.99 -21.90 9.60
N SER A 225 -11.89 -22.41 8.75
CA SER A 225 -13.13 -21.70 8.40
C SER A 225 -14.28 -22.02 9.35
N ASP A 226 -14.40 -23.27 9.77
CA ASP A 226 -15.58 -23.72 10.53
C ASP A 226 -15.39 -23.56 12.04
N GLU A 227 -14.14 -23.62 12.54
CA GLU A 227 -13.83 -23.51 13.96
C GLU A 227 -13.41 -22.11 14.39
N LEU A 228 -12.77 -21.33 13.51
CA LEU A 228 -12.24 -20.02 13.86
C LEU A 228 -13.10 -18.84 13.41
N VAL A 229 -13.80 -18.97 12.28
CA VAL A 229 -14.45 -17.82 11.63
C VAL A 229 -15.91 -18.11 11.44
N ASP A 230 -16.79 -17.30 12.02
CA ASP A 230 -18.19 -17.23 11.68
C ASP A 230 -18.41 -16.07 10.70
N ILE A 231 -18.61 -16.41 9.44
CA ILE A 231 -18.99 -15.43 8.42
C ILE A 231 -20.49 -15.56 8.28
N SER A 232 -21.25 -14.74 9.01
CA SER A 232 -22.70 -14.80 8.96
C SER A 232 -23.21 -14.49 7.55
N ILE A 233 -24.36 -15.08 7.20
CA ILE A 233 -25.02 -14.91 5.90
C ILE A 233 -25.57 -13.47 5.74
N HIS A 234 -25.64 -12.69 6.82
CA HIS A 234 -26.19 -11.32 6.85
C HIS A 234 -25.12 -10.22 6.69
N GLY A 235 -24.15 -10.46 5.86
CA GLY A 235 -23.33 -9.44 5.20
C GLY A 235 -22.11 -8.96 5.98
N HIS A 236 -22.25 -8.31 7.10
CA HIS A 236 -21.17 -7.57 7.78
C HIS A 236 -20.73 -8.19 9.11
N ASP A 237 -21.46 -9.16 9.63
CA ASP A 237 -21.10 -9.83 10.89
C ASP A 237 -19.94 -10.80 10.66
N PHE A 238 -18.73 -10.24 10.59
CA PHE A 238 -17.52 -11.03 10.66
C PHE A 238 -17.13 -11.20 12.13
N HIS A 239 -17.21 -12.41 12.61
CA HIS A 239 -16.77 -12.76 13.96
C HIS A 239 -15.82 -13.95 13.93
N PHE A 240 -14.75 -13.87 14.69
CA PHE A 240 -14.05 -15.07 15.13
C PHE A 240 -14.94 -15.75 16.18
N LYS A 241 -15.14 -17.05 16.08
CA LYS A 241 -15.99 -17.83 17.01
C LYS A 241 -15.45 -17.85 18.45
N SER A 242 -14.17 -17.58 18.62
CA SER A 242 -13.56 -17.39 19.93
C SER A 242 -13.16 -15.91 20.09
N GLU A 243 -13.27 -15.38 21.31
CA GLU A 243 -12.69 -14.09 21.68
C GLU A 243 -11.15 -14.13 21.74
N HIS A 244 -10.54 -15.03 20.96
CA HIS A 244 -9.09 -15.22 20.95
C HIS A 244 -8.39 -13.96 20.47
N ASN A 245 -7.40 -13.54 21.22
CA ASN A 245 -6.55 -12.41 20.87
C ASN A 245 -5.44 -12.84 19.91
N PHE A 246 -5.61 -12.62 18.62
CA PHE A 246 -4.61 -12.94 17.59
C PHE A 246 -3.29 -12.17 17.71
N HIS A 247 -3.19 -11.14 18.53
CA HIS A 247 -1.90 -10.51 18.87
C HIS A 247 -0.90 -11.50 19.49
N ILE A 248 -1.37 -12.48 20.23
CA ILE A 248 -0.49 -13.49 20.84
C ILE A 248 -0.16 -14.65 19.90
N GLY A 249 -0.84 -14.76 18.79
CA GLY A 249 -0.67 -15.82 17.80
C GLY A 249 -1.94 -16.63 17.58
N MET A 250 -1.81 -17.78 16.89
CA MET A 250 -2.91 -18.71 16.69
C MET A 250 -3.26 -19.44 17.99
N PRO A 251 -4.53 -19.85 18.19
CA PRO A 251 -4.93 -20.64 19.36
C PRO A 251 -4.16 -21.95 19.47
N ASP A 252 -3.83 -22.34 20.71
CA ASP A 252 -3.20 -23.63 21.00
C ASP A 252 -4.07 -24.79 20.49
N GLY A 253 -3.45 -25.69 19.73
CA GLY A 253 -4.14 -26.85 19.17
C GLY A 253 -4.52 -26.73 17.71
N ILE A 254 -4.65 -25.53 17.15
CA ILE A 254 -4.92 -25.33 15.73
C ILE A 254 -3.65 -25.56 14.89
N VAL A 255 -2.50 -25.18 15.41
CA VAL A 255 -1.18 -25.33 14.75
C VAL A 255 -0.43 -26.55 15.29
N LYS A 256 -1.12 -27.53 15.87
CA LYS A 256 -0.47 -28.74 16.40
C LYS A 256 -0.07 -29.72 15.30
N ASN A 257 1.20 -30.08 15.35
CA ASN A 257 1.84 -31.26 14.77
C ASN A 257 2.05 -31.27 13.24
N ALA A 258 3.30 -31.03 12.84
CA ALA A 258 3.87 -31.42 11.54
C ALA A 258 3.17 -30.89 10.27
N MET A 259 2.49 -29.73 10.35
CA MET A 259 2.00 -29.05 9.17
C MET A 259 3.15 -28.36 8.43
N ALA A 260 3.17 -28.48 7.13
CA ALA A 260 4.00 -27.63 6.30
C ALA A 260 3.55 -26.16 6.46
N SER A 261 4.51 -25.24 6.60
CA SER A 261 4.21 -23.80 6.68
C SER A 261 3.42 -23.31 5.48
N GLU A 262 3.61 -23.93 4.32
CA GLU A 262 2.89 -23.65 3.09
C GLU A 262 1.39 -23.97 3.21
N ASP A 263 1.02 -25.07 3.86
CA ASP A 263 -0.39 -25.45 4.09
C ASP A 263 -1.06 -24.51 5.09
N ILE A 264 -0.34 -24.07 6.14
CA ILE A 264 -0.81 -23.04 7.07
C ILE A 264 -1.06 -21.73 6.32
N ALA A 265 -0.11 -21.30 5.50
CA ALA A 265 -0.21 -20.10 4.71
C ALA A 265 -1.40 -20.17 3.73
N ALA A 266 -1.57 -21.32 3.03
CA ALA A 266 -2.66 -21.53 2.08
C ALA A 266 -4.03 -21.50 2.77
N ALA A 267 -4.18 -22.14 3.92
CA ALA A 267 -5.42 -22.14 4.69
C ALA A 267 -5.76 -20.73 5.22
N GLY A 268 -4.75 -20.02 5.76
CA GLY A 268 -4.91 -18.64 6.21
C GLY A 268 -5.31 -17.70 5.09
N GLN A 269 -4.64 -17.79 3.93
CA GLN A 269 -4.95 -17.00 2.75
C GLN A 269 -6.37 -17.27 2.23
N TYR A 270 -6.80 -18.52 2.21
CA TYR A 270 -8.16 -18.90 1.80
C TYR A 270 -9.23 -18.21 2.68
N VAL A 271 -9.03 -18.16 4.00
CA VAL A 271 -9.95 -17.43 4.90
C VAL A 271 -9.99 -15.94 4.56
N VAL A 272 -8.82 -15.31 4.39
CA VAL A 272 -8.74 -13.89 4.03
C VAL A 272 -9.50 -13.61 2.73
N GLU A 273 -9.31 -14.42 1.69
CA GLU A 273 -9.99 -14.27 0.42
C GLU A 273 -11.52 -14.39 0.54
N ARG A 274 -12.00 -15.34 1.35
CA ARG A 274 -13.45 -15.50 1.63
C ARG A 274 -14.03 -14.30 2.37
N VAL A 275 -13.30 -13.81 3.39
CA VAL A 275 -13.74 -12.64 4.17
C VAL A 275 -13.79 -11.40 3.29
N ILE A 276 -12.73 -11.13 2.52
CA ILE A 276 -12.70 -9.99 1.59
C ILE A 276 -13.88 -10.03 0.62
N ARG A 277 -14.16 -11.19 0.02
CA ARG A 277 -15.31 -11.32 -0.87
C ARG A 277 -16.63 -10.94 -0.16
N ARG A 278 -16.87 -11.46 1.06
CA ARG A 278 -18.10 -11.16 1.82
C ARG A 278 -18.20 -9.70 2.22
N VAL A 279 -17.08 -9.10 2.61
CA VAL A 279 -17.00 -7.67 2.91
C VAL A 279 -17.39 -6.83 1.70
N PHE A 280 -16.95 -7.20 0.49
CA PHE A 280 -17.32 -6.47 -0.71
C PHE A 280 -18.72 -6.82 -1.22
N ASP A 281 -19.25 -8.03 -1.00
CA ASP A 281 -20.68 -8.32 -1.22
C ASP A 281 -21.55 -7.36 -0.37
N TYR A 282 -21.16 -7.11 0.89
CA TYR A 282 -21.86 -6.13 1.74
C TYR A 282 -21.62 -4.67 1.30
N ALA A 283 -20.41 -4.33 0.87
CA ALA A 283 -20.13 -2.99 0.34
C ALA A 283 -21.00 -2.67 -0.89
N VAL A 284 -21.31 -3.67 -1.73
CA VAL A 284 -22.24 -3.55 -2.85
C VAL A 284 -23.67 -3.25 -2.38
N VAL A 285 -24.15 -3.91 -1.32
CA VAL A 285 -25.47 -3.58 -0.71
C VAL A 285 -25.51 -2.12 -0.24
N LEU A 286 -24.42 -1.66 0.41
CA LEU A 286 -24.30 -0.24 0.81
C LEU A 286 -24.25 0.69 -0.40
N ALA A 287 -23.49 0.33 -1.43
CA ALA A 287 -23.36 1.11 -2.66
C ALA A 287 -24.71 1.29 -3.36
N THR A 288 -25.51 0.23 -3.46
CA THR A 288 -26.88 0.28 -3.98
C THR A 288 -27.76 1.19 -3.13
N LYS A 289 -27.74 1.02 -1.81
CA LYS A 289 -28.51 1.86 -0.87
C LYS A 289 -28.19 3.35 -1.01
N TYR A 290 -26.92 3.68 -1.17
CA TYR A 290 -26.43 5.07 -1.25
C TYR A 290 -26.21 5.55 -2.70
N LYS A 291 -26.66 4.79 -3.69
CA LYS A 291 -26.65 5.14 -5.12
C LYS A 291 -25.27 5.58 -5.62
N THR A 292 -24.27 4.74 -5.41
CA THR A 292 -22.92 4.92 -5.95
C THR A 292 -22.39 3.58 -6.45
N ALA A 293 -21.54 3.62 -7.47
CA ALA A 293 -20.86 2.45 -8.00
C ALA A 293 -19.35 2.47 -7.68
N ASN A 294 -18.89 3.50 -6.98
CA ASN A 294 -17.48 3.70 -6.72
C ASN A 294 -17.10 3.15 -5.34
N PHE A 295 -15.95 2.48 -5.30
CA PHE A 295 -15.38 1.89 -4.10
C PHE A 295 -13.98 2.43 -3.85
N VAL A 296 -13.64 2.62 -2.60
CA VAL A 296 -12.29 2.91 -2.13
C VAL A 296 -11.92 1.84 -1.14
N TYR A 297 -10.75 1.21 -1.32
CA TYR A 297 -10.29 0.17 -0.41
C TYR A 297 -8.94 0.54 0.20
N MET A 298 -8.88 0.62 1.54
CA MET A 298 -7.73 1.06 2.32
C MET A 298 -7.51 0.17 3.55
N GLY A 299 -6.42 0.43 4.27
CA GLY A 299 -5.92 -0.36 5.40
C GLY A 299 -4.85 -1.37 4.97
N GLY A 300 -4.08 -1.89 5.93
CA GLY A 300 -2.95 -2.79 5.66
C GLY A 300 -3.32 -4.05 4.89
N VAL A 301 -4.55 -4.57 5.06
CA VAL A 301 -5.04 -5.76 4.35
C VAL A 301 -5.21 -5.52 2.85
N ALA A 302 -5.39 -4.26 2.40
CA ALA A 302 -5.46 -3.92 0.98
C ALA A 302 -4.13 -4.14 0.22
N LEU A 303 -3.03 -4.40 0.92
CA LEU A 303 -1.75 -4.83 0.34
C LEU A 303 -1.73 -6.30 -0.11
N ASN A 304 -2.76 -7.10 0.28
CA ASN A 304 -2.90 -8.49 -0.15
C ASN A 304 -3.46 -8.57 -1.58
N CYS A 305 -2.57 -8.47 -2.56
CA CYS A 305 -2.92 -8.45 -3.98
C CYS A 305 -3.59 -9.74 -4.48
N VAL A 306 -3.43 -10.86 -3.77
CA VAL A 306 -4.12 -12.13 -4.10
C VAL A 306 -5.59 -12.04 -3.67
N ALA A 307 -5.86 -11.59 -2.44
CA ALA A 307 -7.21 -11.42 -1.93
C ALA A 307 -7.98 -10.33 -2.69
N ASN A 308 -7.30 -9.29 -3.17
CA ASN A 308 -7.93 -8.22 -3.94
C ASN A 308 -8.63 -8.72 -5.21
N ASN A 309 -8.18 -9.83 -5.79
CA ASN A 309 -8.87 -10.44 -6.94
C ASN A 309 -10.28 -10.97 -6.60
N ARG A 310 -10.59 -11.16 -5.31
CA ARG A 310 -11.92 -11.61 -4.86
C ARG A 310 -12.94 -10.47 -4.81
N ILE A 311 -12.50 -9.23 -4.95
CA ILE A 311 -13.37 -8.05 -4.97
C ILE A 311 -14.12 -7.94 -6.30
N TYR A 312 -13.43 -8.21 -7.41
CA TYR A 312 -13.94 -8.04 -8.76
C TYR A 312 -15.31 -8.69 -9.01
N PRO A 313 -15.55 -9.97 -8.66
CA PRO A 313 -16.84 -10.59 -8.89
C PRO A 313 -18.00 -9.93 -8.14
N SER A 314 -17.73 -9.31 -6.98
CA SER A 314 -18.76 -8.61 -6.19
C SER A 314 -19.15 -7.27 -6.82
N ILE A 315 -18.17 -6.49 -7.27
CA ILE A 315 -18.42 -5.14 -7.83
C ILE A 315 -18.95 -5.16 -9.26
N LEU A 316 -18.92 -6.31 -9.94
CA LEU A 316 -19.53 -6.50 -11.26
C LEU A 316 -21.04 -6.74 -11.22
N ASP A 317 -21.67 -6.62 -10.06
CA ASP A 317 -23.12 -6.85 -9.92
C ASP A 317 -23.91 -6.00 -10.92
N ILE A 318 -24.93 -6.64 -11.54
CA ILE A 318 -25.76 -6.05 -12.60
C ILE A 318 -26.52 -4.83 -12.09
N GLU A 319 -26.94 -4.82 -10.82
CA GLU A 319 -27.66 -3.68 -10.23
C GLU A 319 -26.79 -2.43 -10.15
N LEU A 320 -25.50 -2.57 -9.86
CA LEU A 320 -24.58 -1.44 -9.85
C LEU A 320 -24.32 -0.88 -11.24
N ARG A 321 -24.40 -1.71 -12.29
CA ARG A 321 -24.22 -1.27 -13.68
C ARG A 321 -25.24 -0.21 -14.09
N SER A 322 -26.42 -0.17 -13.48
CA SER A 322 -27.44 0.86 -13.75
C SER A 322 -27.00 2.28 -13.31
N PHE A 323 -26.01 2.41 -12.44
CA PHE A 323 -25.44 3.69 -12.02
C PHE A 323 -24.26 4.12 -12.88
N TYR A 324 -23.82 3.29 -13.83
CA TYR A 324 -22.73 3.60 -14.74
C TYR A 324 -23.24 4.43 -15.91
N ASN A 325 -22.82 5.66 -16.01
CA ASN A 325 -23.10 6.51 -17.17
C ASN A 325 -22.04 6.24 -18.26
N GLY A 326 -22.18 5.12 -19.01
CA GLY A 326 -21.44 4.80 -20.24
C GLY A 326 -19.89 4.80 -20.16
N GLU A 327 -19.21 4.10 -21.04
CA GLU A 327 -17.78 4.15 -21.45
C GLU A 327 -16.64 4.03 -20.41
N LYS A 328 -16.87 3.94 -19.09
CA LYS A 328 -15.79 3.72 -18.14
C LYS A 328 -15.34 2.26 -18.14
N ARG A 329 -14.02 2.03 -18.06
CA ARG A 329 -13.46 0.69 -17.85
C ARG A 329 -13.91 0.17 -16.47
N GLU A 330 -14.05 -1.13 -16.33
CA GLU A 330 -14.47 -1.77 -15.07
C GLU A 330 -13.52 -1.50 -13.89
N CYS A 331 -12.24 -1.24 -14.16
CA CYS A 331 -11.24 -0.84 -13.17
C CYS A 331 -11.44 0.57 -12.59
N ASP A 332 -12.20 1.43 -13.26
CA ASP A 332 -12.39 2.82 -12.84
C ASP A 332 -13.31 2.99 -11.63
N TYR A 333 -13.87 1.88 -11.10
CA TYR A 333 -14.82 1.89 -9.99
C TYR A 333 -14.23 1.48 -8.65
N LEU A 334 -13.04 0.89 -8.63
CA LEU A 334 -12.32 0.53 -7.41
C LEU A 334 -10.98 1.26 -7.35
N TRP A 335 -10.83 2.12 -6.35
CA TRP A 335 -9.57 2.79 -6.06
C TRP A 335 -8.88 2.14 -4.86
N ILE A 336 -7.68 1.61 -5.08
CA ILE A 336 -6.74 1.19 -4.05
C ILE A 336 -5.50 2.05 -4.22
N MET A 337 -5.26 2.96 -3.29
CA MET A 337 -4.09 3.83 -3.32
C MET A 337 -2.79 3.01 -3.25
N PRO A 338 -1.68 3.44 -3.87
CA PRO A 338 -0.38 2.70 -3.82
C PRO A 338 0.15 2.44 -2.41
N ASN A 339 -0.23 3.28 -1.45
CA ASN A 339 0.12 3.15 -0.04
C ASN A 339 -1.15 3.07 0.83
N PRO A 340 -1.87 1.93 0.82
CA PRO A 340 -3.15 1.82 1.52
C PRO A 340 -3.02 1.62 3.03
N GLY A 341 -1.84 1.24 3.54
CA GLY A 341 -1.56 1.00 4.96
C GLY A 341 -1.34 2.28 5.78
N ASP A 342 -0.84 2.12 7.00
CA ASP A 342 -0.68 3.21 8.00
C ASP A 342 0.17 4.38 7.50
N ALA A 343 1.20 4.12 6.71
CA ALA A 343 2.00 5.20 6.13
C ALA A 343 1.17 6.11 5.20
N GLY A 344 0.19 5.57 4.47
CA GLY A 344 -0.74 6.38 3.67
C GLY A 344 -1.65 7.29 4.50
N SER A 345 -1.86 6.96 5.77
CA SER A 345 -2.71 7.72 6.68
C SER A 345 -2.16 9.10 7.05
N SER A 346 -0.85 9.35 6.91
CA SER A 346 -0.30 10.70 7.01
C SER A 346 -0.91 11.63 5.97
N LEU A 347 -1.01 11.16 4.71
CA LEU A 347 -1.67 11.90 3.64
C LEU A 347 -3.18 12.07 3.92
N GLY A 348 -3.83 11.04 4.45
CA GLY A 348 -5.23 11.09 4.82
C GLY A 348 -5.54 12.09 5.94
N ALA A 349 -4.69 12.18 6.94
CA ALA A 349 -4.82 13.18 8.01
C ALA A 349 -4.68 14.60 7.45
N ALA A 350 -3.66 14.84 6.60
CA ALA A 350 -3.50 16.13 5.92
C ALA A 350 -4.70 16.47 5.04
N ALA A 351 -5.22 15.50 4.29
CA ALA A 351 -6.40 15.63 3.45
C ALA A 351 -7.67 15.99 4.24
N LEU A 352 -7.88 15.37 5.41
CA LEU A 352 -8.97 15.71 6.33
C LEU A 352 -8.85 17.13 6.86
N SER A 353 -7.64 17.57 7.19
CA SER A 353 -7.40 18.93 7.63
C SER A 353 -7.66 19.95 6.54
N LEU A 354 -7.25 19.66 5.31
CA LEU A 354 -7.49 20.50 4.15
C LEU A 354 -8.99 20.59 3.79
N GLY A 355 -9.73 19.47 3.93
CA GLY A 355 -11.16 19.38 3.59
C GLY A 355 -11.48 19.50 2.10
N LYS A 356 -10.53 19.19 1.21
CA LYS A 356 -10.67 19.25 -0.26
C LYS A 356 -10.12 17.99 -0.90
N LYS A 357 -10.53 17.72 -2.15
CA LYS A 357 -9.87 16.70 -2.98
C LYS A 357 -8.40 17.05 -3.18
N LEU A 358 -7.57 16.02 -3.18
CA LEU A 358 -6.16 16.14 -3.51
C LEU A 358 -5.95 15.95 -5.02
N LYS A 359 -4.94 16.61 -5.55
CA LYS A 359 -4.51 16.42 -6.93
C LYS A 359 -3.57 15.21 -6.98
N TRP A 360 -4.16 14.05 -7.27
CA TRP A 360 -3.38 12.84 -7.46
C TRP A 360 -2.84 12.78 -8.89
N GLU A 361 -1.53 12.84 -9.04
CA GLU A 361 -0.87 12.77 -10.35
C GLU A 361 -0.06 11.47 -10.51
N SER A 362 0.58 11.02 -9.44
CA SER A 362 1.44 9.83 -9.46
C SER A 362 1.84 9.41 -8.03
N PRO A 363 2.37 8.18 -7.85
CA PRO A 363 2.92 7.73 -6.56
C PRO A 363 4.32 8.29 -6.26
N PHE A 364 4.95 9.01 -7.19
CA PHE A 364 6.33 9.51 -7.07
C PHE A 364 6.37 10.82 -6.27
N LEU A 365 6.30 10.71 -4.94
CA LEU A 365 6.07 11.83 -4.02
C LEU A 365 7.20 12.02 -2.99
N GLY A 366 8.16 11.08 -2.90
CA GLY A 366 9.26 11.11 -1.92
C GLY A 366 10.50 11.88 -2.38
N THR A 367 11.64 11.55 -1.79
CA THR A 367 12.97 12.12 -2.08
C THR A 367 13.29 12.10 -3.56
N ASP A 368 13.78 13.21 -4.09
CA ASP A 368 14.15 13.35 -5.49
C ASP A 368 15.63 13.05 -5.72
N ILE A 369 15.93 12.27 -6.75
CA ILE A 369 17.27 12.14 -7.34
C ILE A 369 17.19 12.83 -8.70
N PRO A 370 17.66 14.09 -8.80
CA PRO A 370 17.46 14.89 -10.00
C PRO A 370 18.27 14.35 -11.19
N GLY A 371 17.75 14.58 -12.39
CA GLY A 371 18.36 14.20 -13.65
C GLY A 371 17.37 13.58 -14.63
N GLU A 372 17.78 13.48 -15.88
CA GLU A 372 16.99 12.74 -16.88
C GLU A 372 17.01 11.24 -16.58
N TYR A 373 15.89 10.58 -16.82
CA TYR A 373 15.80 9.14 -16.67
C TYR A 373 16.75 8.45 -17.70
N PRO A 374 17.71 7.64 -17.27
CA PRO A 374 18.86 7.24 -18.10
C PRO A 374 18.55 6.07 -19.04
N VAL A 375 17.51 6.20 -19.88
CA VAL A 375 16.96 5.12 -20.73
C VAL A 375 18.03 4.41 -21.56
N ALA A 376 18.88 5.17 -22.28
CA ALA A 376 19.89 4.58 -23.15
C ALA A 376 20.93 3.75 -22.37
N ASN A 377 21.33 4.21 -21.19
CA ASN A 377 22.27 3.50 -20.33
C ASN A 377 21.63 2.24 -19.72
N LEU A 378 20.35 2.34 -19.31
CA LEU A 378 19.57 1.19 -18.82
C LEU A 378 19.44 0.10 -19.89
N ILE A 379 19.11 0.46 -21.13
CA ILE A 379 19.05 -0.49 -22.25
C ILE A 379 20.40 -1.16 -22.48
N LYS A 380 21.48 -0.37 -22.52
CA LYS A 380 22.85 -0.92 -22.70
C LYS A 380 23.17 -1.94 -21.60
N GLU A 381 22.87 -1.63 -20.35
CA GLU A 381 23.13 -2.52 -19.22
C GLU A 381 22.25 -3.79 -19.27
N LEU A 382 20.95 -3.65 -19.52
CA LEU A 382 20.03 -4.78 -19.68
C LEU A 382 20.45 -5.73 -20.82
N MET A 383 20.92 -5.17 -21.93
CA MET A 383 21.41 -6.00 -23.05
C MET A 383 22.71 -6.74 -22.71
N SER A 384 23.55 -6.17 -21.86
CA SER A 384 24.85 -6.72 -21.46
C SER A 384 24.74 -7.73 -20.32
N THR A 385 24.14 -7.32 -19.20
CA THR A 385 24.14 -8.06 -17.94
C THR A 385 22.81 -8.72 -17.61
N LYS A 386 21.73 -8.33 -18.28
CA LYS A 386 20.34 -8.73 -18.05
C LYS A 386 19.72 -8.16 -16.76
N ILE A 387 20.45 -7.47 -15.90
CA ILE A 387 20.00 -6.95 -14.61
C ILE A 387 20.58 -5.55 -14.40
N VAL A 388 19.76 -4.59 -13.96
CA VAL A 388 20.19 -3.22 -13.66
C VAL A 388 19.33 -2.59 -12.55
N GLY A 389 19.94 -1.79 -11.70
CA GLY A 389 19.26 -0.93 -10.75
C GLY A 389 18.94 0.43 -11.36
N ILE A 390 17.83 1.03 -10.92
CA ILE A 390 17.48 2.41 -11.22
C ILE A 390 17.12 3.17 -9.94
N ALA A 391 17.74 4.34 -9.76
CA ALA A 391 17.45 5.29 -8.69
C ALA A 391 17.45 6.70 -9.29
N ASN A 392 16.29 7.18 -9.75
CA ASN A 392 16.15 8.46 -10.44
C ASN A 392 14.77 9.08 -10.18
N GLY A 393 14.69 10.41 -10.23
CA GLY A 393 13.48 11.14 -9.95
C GLY A 393 12.97 10.95 -8.52
N ARG A 394 11.74 11.33 -8.25
CA ARG A 394 11.11 11.21 -6.93
C ARG A 394 10.82 9.75 -6.57
N ALA A 395 11.11 9.38 -5.32
CA ALA A 395 10.85 8.04 -4.80
C ALA A 395 9.35 7.77 -4.71
N GLU A 396 8.96 6.50 -4.85
CA GLU A 396 7.58 6.04 -4.68
C GLU A 396 7.12 6.19 -3.23
N PHE A 397 5.93 6.75 -3.01
CA PHE A 397 5.21 6.73 -1.74
C PHE A 397 4.37 5.46 -1.63
N GLY A 398 4.98 4.41 -1.09
CA GLY A 398 4.38 3.09 -0.93
C GLY A 398 5.42 1.99 -0.80
N PRO A 399 4.99 0.76 -0.50
CA PRO A 399 5.90 -0.36 -0.28
C PRO A 399 6.37 -1.03 -1.59
N ARG A 400 5.88 -0.57 -2.75
CA ARG A 400 6.19 -1.16 -4.06
C ARG A 400 7.13 -0.27 -4.86
N ALA A 401 8.15 -0.86 -5.48
CA ALA A 401 8.95 -0.19 -6.48
C ALA A 401 8.18 -0.13 -7.80
N LEU A 402 8.03 1.06 -8.36
CA LEU A 402 7.22 1.32 -9.54
C LEU A 402 8.03 1.91 -10.71
N GLY A 403 9.35 1.91 -10.59
CA GLY A 403 10.23 2.32 -11.69
C GLY A 403 11.28 3.38 -11.33
N ASN A 404 11.19 4.04 -10.16
CA ASN A 404 12.15 5.06 -9.74
C ASN A 404 13.14 4.57 -8.67
N ARG A 405 12.82 3.49 -7.94
CA ARG A 405 13.70 2.81 -6.97
C ARG A 405 13.61 1.30 -7.19
N SER A 406 13.97 0.87 -8.41
CA SER A 406 13.72 -0.48 -8.92
C SER A 406 15.01 -1.23 -9.25
N LEU A 407 14.98 -2.55 -9.03
CA LEU A 407 15.87 -3.50 -9.65
C LEU A 407 15.11 -4.15 -10.81
N LEU A 408 15.59 -3.93 -12.02
CA LEU A 408 14.97 -4.38 -13.28
C LEU A 408 15.77 -5.52 -13.89
N ALA A 409 15.12 -6.47 -14.55
CA ALA A 409 15.78 -7.53 -15.29
C ALA A 409 15.01 -7.98 -16.54
N ASP A 410 15.70 -8.58 -17.50
CA ASP A 410 15.09 -9.29 -18.63
C ASP A 410 14.28 -10.48 -18.08
N PRO A 411 12.97 -10.57 -18.26
CA PRO A 411 12.16 -11.64 -17.67
C PRO A 411 12.35 -13.01 -18.34
N ARG A 412 13.08 -13.06 -19.45
CA ARG A 412 13.38 -14.26 -20.21
C ARG A 412 14.65 -14.93 -19.65
N GLY A 413 14.74 -16.22 -19.73
CA GLY A 413 15.87 -16.99 -19.20
C GLY A 413 15.57 -17.59 -17.82
N ILE A 414 15.87 -18.88 -17.73
CA ILE A 414 15.48 -19.70 -16.57
C ILE A 414 16.27 -19.34 -15.29
N ASP A 415 17.45 -18.76 -15.41
CA ASP A 415 18.38 -18.43 -14.33
C ASP A 415 18.18 -17.02 -13.75
N ILE A 416 17.42 -16.14 -14.42
CA ILE A 416 17.25 -14.74 -14.01
C ILE A 416 16.57 -14.66 -12.63
N LYS A 417 15.54 -15.47 -12.38
CA LYS A 417 14.85 -15.52 -11.09
C LYS A 417 15.81 -15.84 -9.94
N ASP A 418 16.68 -16.82 -10.13
CA ASP A 418 17.64 -17.22 -9.11
C ASP A 418 18.72 -16.16 -8.88
N LYS A 419 19.28 -15.60 -9.95
CA LYS A 419 20.26 -14.49 -9.87
C LYS A 419 19.71 -13.29 -9.11
N VAL A 420 18.50 -12.84 -9.42
CA VAL A 420 17.88 -11.70 -8.73
C VAL A 420 17.56 -12.05 -7.26
N ASN A 421 17.15 -13.29 -6.96
CA ASN A 421 16.93 -13.73 -5.57
C ASN A 421 18.26 -13.79 -4.76
N GLU A 422 19.37 -14.16 -5.39
CA GLU A 422 20.70 -14.15 -4.77
C GLU A 422 21.16 -12.73 -4.45
N ILE A 423 21.03 -11.78 -5.40
CA ILE A 423 21.31 -10.35 -5.16
C ILE A 423 20.50 -9.85 -3.97
N LYS A 424 19.20 -10.17 -3.94
CA LYS A 424 18.28 -9.75 -2.87
C LYS A 424 18.43 -10.53 -1.57
N ARG A 425 19.27 -11.54 -1.49
CA ARG A 425 19.50 -12.42 -0.32
C ARG A 425 18.20 -12.94 0.27
N ARG A 426 17.30 -13.45 -0.59
CA ARG A 426 15.97 -13.91 -0.17
C ARG A 426 15.66 -15.32 -0.65
N GLN A 427 14.54 -15.88 -0.15
CA GLN A 427 14.10 -17.23 -0.47
C GLN A 427 13.85 -17.38 -2.00
N LYS A 428 14.37 -18.48 -2.59
CA LYS A 428 14.26 -18.75 -4.04
C LYS A 428 12.83 -18.95 -4.56
N PHE A 429 11.91 -19.37 -3.70
CA PHE A 429 10.51 -19.58 -4.09
C PHE A 429 9.76 -18.26 -4.40
N ARG A 430 10.24 -17.12 -3.90
CA ARG A 430 9.54 -15.85 -4.05
C ARG A 430 9.46 -15.40 -5.51
N PRO A 431 8.25 -15.05 -5.99
CA PRO A 431 8.06 -14.56 -7.35
C PRO A 431 8.52 -13.12 -7.52
N PHE A 432 8.64 -12.70 -8.76
CA PHE A 432 8.87 -11.32 -9.15
C PHE A 432 7.67 -10.77 -9.92
N ALA A 433 7.50 -9.46 -9.87
CA ALA A 433 6.48 -8.74 -10.61
C ALA A 433 6.99 -8.39 -12.01
N PRO A 434 6.20 -8.60 -13.07
CA PRO A 434 6.45 -7.94 -14.34
C PRO A 434 5.98 -6.49 -14.29
N VAL A 435 6.75 -5.59 -14.94
CA VAL A 435 6.29 -4.27 -15.36
C VAL A 435 6.14 -4.31 -16.88
N ILE A 436 4.94 -3.97 -17.37
CA ILE A 436 4.54 -4.13 -18.78
C ILE A 436 3.88 -2.87 -19.32
N LEU A 437 4.09 -2.57 -20.60
CA LEU A 437 3.30 -1.58 -21.31
C LEU A 437 1.81 -1.96 -21.25
N GLU A 438 0.95 -1.04 -20.81
CA GLU A 438 -0.48 -1.33 -20.53
C GLU A 438 -1.20 -1.95 -21.72
N GLU A 439 -0.95 -1.46 -22.93
CA GLU A 439 -1.57 -1.94 -24.17
C GLU A 439 -1.25 -3.39 -24.53
N TYR A 440 -0.20 -3.96 -23.94
CA TYR A 440 0.16 -5.36 -24.12
C TYR A 440 -0.30 -6.26 -22.95
N ALA A 441 -0.78 -5.69 -21.85
CA ALA A 441 -1.05 -6.46 -20.63
C ALA A 441 -2.06 -7.59 -20.87
N GLU A 442 -3.17 -7.31 -21.56
CA GLU A 442 -4.19 -8.30 -21.88
C GLU A 442 -3.75 -9.34 -22.93
N GLU A 443 -2.74 -9.06 -23.73
CA GLU A 443 -2.18 -10.07 -24.62
C GLU A 443 -1.46 -11.18 -23.85
N TYR A 444 -0.73 -10.81 -22.78
CA TYR A 444 0.11 -11.71 -22.00
C TYR A 444 -0.59 -12.29 -20.78
N PHE A 445 -1.46 -11.52 -20.12
CA PHE A 445 -2.08 -11.89 -18.86
C PHE A 445 -3.62 -11.92 -18.95
N GLU A 446 -4.23 -12.68 -18.06
CA GLU A 446 -5.69 -12.63 -17.80
C GLU A 446 -5.96 -11.49 -16.82
N MET A 447 -6.17 -10.29 -17.34
CA MET A 447 -6.34 -9.07 -16.53
C MET A 447 -7.80 -8.91 -16.09
N ALA A 448 -8.10 -9.18 -14.80
CA ALA A 448 -9.46 -9.04 -14.28
C ALA A 448 -9.95 -7.58 -14.25
N TYR A 449 -9.05 -6.64 -14.01
CA TYR A 449 -9.38 -5.21 -13.86
C TYR A 449 -8.92 -4.33 -15.05
N GLY A 450 -8.41 -4.93 -16.13
CA GLY A 450 -7.85 -4.21 -17.29
C GLY A 450 -6.51 -3.52 -17.00
N SER A 451 -6.31 -2.94 -15.82
CA SER A 451 -5.05 -2.30 -15.42
C SER A 451 -4.65 -2.64 -13.98
N SER A 452 -3.37 -2.44 -13.64
CA SER A 452 -2.79 -2.64 -12.30
C SER A 452 -1.54 -1.78 -12.15
N GLU A 453 -1.69 -0.46 -12.18
CA GLU A 453 -0.56 0.48 -12.20
C GLU A 453 0.35 0.37 -10.97
N TYR A 454 -0.21 -0.01 -9.81
CA TYR A 454 0.50 -0.02 -8.53
C TYR A 454 0.65 -1.44 -7.94
N MET A 455 0.56 -2.48 -8.79
CA MET A 455 0.70 -3.88 -8.34
C MET A 455 -0.38 -4.30 -7.33
N GLN A 456 -1.62 -3.81 -7.47
CA GLN A 456 -2.72 -4.09 -6.53
C GLN A 456 -3.32 -5.48 -6.70
N TYR A 457 -3.08 -6.14 -7.83
CA TYR A 457 -3.71 -7.40 -8.23
C TYR A 457 -2.68 -8.42 -8.74
N VAL A 458 -3.09 -9.69 -8.75
CA VAL A 458 -2.38 -10.75 -9.46
C VAL A 458 -3.17 -11.17 -10.69
N SER A 459 -2.48 -11.52 -11.77
CA SER A 459 -3.07 -12.00 -13.02
C SER A 459 -2.35 -13.24 -13.50
N LYS A 460 -3.08 -14.18 -14.10
CA LYS A 460 -2.44 -15.38 -14.68
C LYS A 460 -1.76 -15.02 -15.97
N LEU A 461 -0.51 -15.45 -16.12
CA LEU A 461 0.17 -15.47 -17.41
C LEU A 461 -0.56 -16.46 -18.33
N LYS A 462 -0.74 -16.12 -19.59
CA LYS A 462 -1.41 -17.03 -20.55
C LYS A 462 -0.48 -18.21 -20.90
N PRO A 463 -1.03 -19.44 -21.04
CA PRO A 463 -0.22 -20.66 -21.20
C PRO A 463 0.79 -20.62 -22.34
N LYS A 464 0.48 -19.95 -23.44
CA LYS A 464 1.39 -19.83 -24.59
C LYS A 464 2.72 -19.12 -24.28
N TYR A 465 2.81 -18.41 -23.15
CA TYR A 465 4.00 -17.65 -22.74
C TYR A 465 4.75 -18.25 -21.54
N TYR A 466 4.33 -19.39 -21.01
CA TYR A 466 4.97 -20.00 -19.83
C TYR A 466 6.46 -20.29 -20.03
N ALA A 467 6.83 -20.77 -21.22
CA ALA A 467 8.22 -21.09 -21.53
C ALA A 467 9.09 -19.85 -21.76
N ASP A 468 8.49 -18.75 -22.22
CA ASP A 468 9.23 -17.55 -22.60
C ASP A 468 9.58 -16.67 -21.40
N TYR A 469 8.75 -16.68 -20.33
CA TYR A 469 8.86 -15.76 -19.19
C TYR A 469 8.90 -16.47 -17.83
N PRO A 470 9.83 -17.41 -17.59
CA PRO A 470 9.88 -18.18 -16.35
C PRO A 470 10.22 -17.34 -15.10
N ALA A 471 10.89 -16.19 -15.26
CA ALA A 471 11.35 -15.38 -14.14
C ALA A 471 10.22 -14.62 -13.41
N ILE A 472 9.09 -14.37 -14.07
CA ILE A 472 7.96 -13.62 -13.53
C ILE A 472 6.78 -14.49 -13.11
N GLN A 473 6.90 -15.81 -13.23
CA GLN A 473 5.85 -16.76 -12.87
C GLN A 473 5.99 -17.21 -11.43
N HIS A 474 4.85 -17.21 -10.73
CA HIS A 474 4.70 -17.98 -9.50
C HIS A 474 4.37 -19.44 -9.81
N VAL A 475 4.36 -20.32 -8.79
CA VAL A 475 4.08 -21.75 -8.95
C VAL A 475 2.69 -22.03 -9.53
N ASP A 476 1.72 -21.16 -9.30
CA ASP A 476 0.35 -21.22 -9.81
C ASP A 476 0.14 -20.44 -11.13
N ASN A 477 1.25 -20.06 -11.79
CA ASN A 477 1.30 -19.24 -13.00
C ASN A 477 0.69 -17.83 -12.84
N THR A 478 0.51 -17.34 -11.63
CA THR A 478 0.15 -15.95 -11.41
C THR A 478 1.37 -15.04 -11.37
N ALA A 479 1.17 -13.77 -11.65
CA ALA A 479 2.14 -12.70 -11.49
C ALA A 479 1.45 -11.44 -10.93
N ARG A 480 2.14 -10.68 -10.07
CA ARG A 480 1.67 -9.37 -9.60
C ARG A 480 2.06 -8.30 -10.61
N VAL A 481 1.20 -8.10 -11.60
CA VAL A 481 1.49 -7.25 -12.76
C VAL A 481 1.51 -5.77 -12.36
N GLN A 482 2.49 -5.03 -12.89
CA GLN A 482 2.45 -3.58 -12.97
C GLN A 482 2.21 -3.17 -14.42
N THR A 483 1.07 -2.52 -14.70
CA THR A 483 0.82 -1.89 -16.00
C THR A 483 1.36 -0.47 -16.02
N VAL A 484 1.89 -0.04 -17.16
CA VAL A 484 2.43 1.32 -17.33
C VAL A 484 1.64 2.03 -18.45
N PRO A 485 0.75 2.96 -18.10
CA PRO A 485 -0.04 3.70 -19.07
C PRO A 485 0.81 4.71 -19.85
N LYS A 486 0.25 5.25 -20.93
CA LYS A 486 0.96 6.19 -21.83
C LYS A 486 1.31 7.52 -21.17
N ASP A 487 0.54 7.95 -20.19
CA ASP A 487 0.70 9.20 -19.44
C ASP A 487 1.48 9.05 -18.13
N CYS A 488 2.12 7.89 -17.92
CA CYS A 488 2.95 7.62 -16.77
C CYS A 488 4.02 8.70 -16.57
N LYS A 489 4.15 9.20 -15.32
CA LYS A 489 5.07 10.29 -14.97
C LYS A 489 6.51 9.83 -14.70
N SER A 490 6.80 8.53 -14.75
CA SER A 490 8.15 7.97 -14.65
C SER A 490 8.72 7.67 -16.03
N GLY A 491 10.03 7.77 -16.18
CA GLY A 491 10.75 7.34 -17.38
C GLY A 491 10.71 5.84 -17.66
N ILE A 492 10.11 5.04 -16.75
CA ILE A 492 9.89 3.61 -16.95
C ILE A 492 9.07 3.33 -18.22
N ARG A 493 8.12 4.21 -18.57
CA ARG A 493 7.35 4.09 -19.80
C ARG A 493 8.25 4.13 -21.03
N GLN A 494 9.10 5.14 -21.11
CA GLN A 494 10.04 5.32 -22.22
C GLN A 494 11.07 4.18 -22.26
N LEU A 495 11.51 3.70 -21.09
CA LEU A 495 12.40 2.54 -21.01
C LEU A 495 11.74 1.29 -21.63
N LEU A 496 10.48 1.00 -21.28
CA LEU A 496 9.77 -0.17 -21.80
C LEU A 496 9.52 -0.09 -23.32
N GLU A 497 9.21 1.09 -23.85
CA GLU A 497 9.06 1.29 -25.31
C GLU A 497 10.37 1.01 -26.06
N GLN A 498 11.49 1.51 -25.56
CA GLN A 498 12.79 1.21 -26.15
C GLN A 498 13.21 -0.24 -25.91
N TRP A 499 12.95 -0.80 -24.74
CA TRP A 499 13.20 -2.20 -24.46
C TRP A 499 12.44 -3.11 -25.43
N TYR A 500 11.18 -2.83 -25.72
CA TYR A 500 10.38 -3.57 -26.69
C TYR A 500 11.10 -3.65 -28.05
N PHE A 501 11.64 -2.53 -28.52
CA PHE A 501 12.37 -2.47 -29.79
C PHE A 501 13.68 -3.28 -29.72
N TYR A 502 14.55 -3.03 -28.73
CA TYR A 502 15.88 -3.66 -28.64
C TYR A 502 15.83 -5.13 -28.22
N SER A 503 14.81 -5.56 -27.52
CA SER A 503 14.64 -6.93 -27.06
C SER A 503 14.03 -7.87 -28.10
N GLY A 504 13.63 -7.35 -29.26
CA GLY A 504 12.95 -8.12 -30.31
C GLY A 504 11.46 -8.38 -29.97
N GLY A 505 10.78 -7.43 -29.36
CA GLY A 505 9.33 -7.46 -29.12
C GLY A 505 8.90 -7.91 -27.71
N CYS A 506 9.78 -7.90 -26.71
CA CYS A 506 9.38 -8.15 -25.32
C CYS A 506 8.84 -6.86 -24.67
N PRO A 507 7.51 -6.76 -24.34
CA PRO A 507 6.92 -5.53 -23.86
C PRO A 507 7.08 -5.29 -22.36
N MET A 508 7.86 -6.14 -21.66
CA MET A 508 7.94 -6.14 -20.20
C MET A 508 9.36 -6.36 -19.68
N LEU A 509 9.56 -5.95 -18.43
CA LEU A 509 10.73 -6.27 -17.61
C LEU A 509 10.27 -6.91 -16.28
N LEU A 510 11.14 -7.68 -15.64
CA LEU A 510 11.01 -8.01 -14.23
C LEU A 510 11.26 -6.74 -13.42
N ASN A 511 10.40 -6.43 -12.45
CA ASN A 511 10.52 -5.28 -11.54
C ASN A 511 10.46 -5.73 -10.08
N THR A 512 11.43 -5.30 -9.29
CA THR A 512 11.43 -5.49 -7.84
C THR A 512 12.09 -4.29 -7.15
N SER A 513 11.84 -4.12 -5.84
CA SER A 513 12.42 -3.02 -5.07
C SER A 513 13.95 -3.04 -5.03
N LEU A 514 14.57 -1.87 -5.14
CA LEU A 514 16.02 -1.70 -5.03
C LEU A 514 16.45 -1.72 -3.56
N ASN A 515 16.56 -2.92 -3.00
CA ASN A 515 17.01 -3.21 -1.64
C ASN A 515 17.33 -4.71 -1.51
N ILE A 516 17.97 -5.11 -0.43
CA ILE A 516 18.05 -6.51 0.00
C ILE A 516 16.98 -6.83 1.05
N ARG A 517 16.87 -8.11 1.43
CA ARG A 517 15.96 -8.56 2.50
C ARG A 517 16.29 -7.86 3.81
N GLY A 518 15.27 -7.34 4.49
CA GLY A 518 15.39 -6.68 5.79
C GLY A 518 15.79 -5.20 5.73
N GLU A 519 16.11 -4.67 4.56
CA GLU A 519 16.40 -3.24 4.38
C GLU A 519 15.24 -2.49 3.72
N PRO A 520 15.07 -1.20 4.04
CA PRO A 520 14.23 -0.30 3.25
C PRO A 520 14.73 -0.15 1.81
N MET A 521 13.86 0.25 0.89
CA MET A 521 14.30 0.67 -0.46
C MET A 521 15.31 1.82 -0.34
N VAL A 522 16.21 1.93 -1.30
CA VAL A 522 17.12 3.08 -1.38
C VAL A 522 16.33 4.38 -1.41
N ASN A 523 16.84 5.42 -0.78
CA ASN A 523 16.20 6.72 -0.72
C ASN A 523 16.83 7.71 -1.70
N ASP A 524 18.13 7.93 -1.55
CA ASP A 524 18.91 8.93 -2.28
C ASP A 524 20.04 8.30 -3.11
N ARG A 525 20.86 9.16 -3.73
CA ARG A 525 21.99 8.71 -4.55
C ARG A 525 23.06 7.98 -3.71
N ASN A 526 23.29 8.38 -2.46
CA ASN A 526 24.28 7.74 -1.58
C ASN A 526 23.87 6.30 -1.27
N ASP A 527 22.58 6.06 -1.00
CA ASP A 527 22.03 4.71 -0.81
C ASP A 527 22.20 3.85 -2.07
N ALA A 528 21.96 4.43 -3.24
CA ALA A 528 22.09 3.75 -4.52
C ALA A 528 23.55 3.38 -4.83
N ASP A 529 24.48 4.29 -4.59
CA ASP A 529 25.93 4.04 -4.76
C ASP A 529 26.43 2.99 -3.78
N ARG A 530 25.93 3.01 -2.54
CA ARG A 530 26.20 1.95 -1.55
C ARG A 530 25.69 0.59 -2.05
N PHE A 531 24.46 0.52 -2.57
CA PHE A 531 23.88 -0.70 -3.10
C PHE A 531 24.73 -1.25 -4.28
N GLU A 532 25.11 -0.39 -5.23
CA GLU A 532 25.99 -0.78 -6.36
C GLU A 532 27.32 -1.36 -5.86
N LYS A 533 27.98 -0.68 -4.93
CA LYS A 533 29.27 -1.08 -4.37
C LYS A 533 29.20 -2.41 -3.60
N GLU A 534 28.14 -2.60 -2.80
CA GLU A 534 28.03 -3.77 -1.92
C GLU A 534 27.52 -5.02 -2.63
N TYR A 535 26.69 -4.85 -3.66
CA TYR A 535 26.01 -5.98 -4.31
C TYR A 535 26.42 -6.19 -5.78
N GLY A 536 27.31 -5.35 -6.31
CA GLY A 536 27.89 -5.53 -7.64
C GLY A 536 26.90 -5.37 -8.80
N VAL A 537 25.78 -4.69 -8.58
CA VAL A 537 24.77 -4.40 -9.59
C VAL A 537 24.81 -2.92 -9.93
N ARG A 538 25.02 -2.62 -11.21
CA ARG A 538 25.01 -1.23 -11.70
C ARG A 538 23.70 -0.54 -11.35
N VAL A 539 23.75 0.67 -10.73
CA VAL A 539 22.60 1.51 -10.40
C VAL A 539 22.73 2.86 -11.11
N LEU A 540 21.78 3.16 -11.98
CA LEU A 540 21.76 4.36 -12.82
C LEU A 540 20.78 5.41 -12.30
#